data_9d9f54187257bfd8d4dad0afff2810a2
#
_entry.id   9d9f54187257bfd8d4dad0afff2810a2
#
_cell.length_a   1.000
_cell.length_b   1.000
_cell.length_c   1.000
_cell.angle_alpha   90.00
_cell.angle_beta   90.00
_cell.angle_gamma   90.00
#
_symmetry.space_group_name_H-M   'P 1'
#
loop_
_entity.id
_entity.type
_entity.pdbx_description
1 polymer ?
#
loop_
_entity_poly.entity_id
_entity_poly.type
_entity_poly.pdbx_seq_one_letter_code
_entity_poly.pdbx_strand_id
1 'polypeptide(L)'
;MSYQLEGRLLEVCNCRVLCPCWIGEDPDFGTCDTIVAWHMDQGTIDDVDVAGTTIAAVAHVPGNILEGNWTAAIYINDTASDAQEKALLKVYTGEAGGPIADLVKLIGKVVSVERAPITFDIVGAKGTLKIGTDYHAELEPYVGPSGAQTTLSDTVFSTVPGAPVFVGKAPVYRSKNATIGIDVNLKNHNALQSTFRFEACPPQRARPRPPACPAPRRSCPPPRVISASSCPCWAGW
;
A
#
# COMPACT_ATOMS: atom_id res chain seq x y z
N MET A 1 -3.80 -17.52 6.58
CA MET A 1 -3.57 -16.81 5.32
C MET A 1 -2.14 -16.34 5.30
N SER A 2 -1.44 -16.47 4.18
CA SER A 2 -0.10 -15.95 3.97
C SER A 2 -0.07 -15.17 2.67
N TYR A 3 0.71 -14.10 2.63
CA TYR A 3 0.95 -13.41 1.38
C TYR A 3 2.35 -12.79 1.36
N GLN A 4 2.86 -12.64 0.15
CA GLN A 4 4.06 -11.89 -0.15
C GLN A 4 3.80 -11.10 -1.43
N LEU A 5 3.92 -9.78 -1.36
CA LEU A 5 3.66 -8.86 -2.45
C LEU A 5 4.85 -7.92 -2.60
N GLU A 6 5.33 -7.75 -3.82
CA GLU A 6 6.33 -6.75 -4.17
C GLU A 6 5.86 -5.97 -5.38
N GLY A 7 6.09 -4.66 -5.38
CA GLY A 7 5.63 -3.85 -6.48
C GLY A 7 5.90 -2.38 -6.34
N ARG A 8 5.11 -1.61 -7.08
CA ARG A 8 5.22 -0.15 -7.14
C ARG A 8 3.92 0.49 -6.69
N LEU A 9 4.08 1.54 -5.89
CA LEU A 9 2.99 2.38 -5.39
C LEU A 9 3.07 3.75 -6.04
N LEU A 10 1.93 4.31 -6.41
CA LEU A 10 1.73 5.71 -6.75
C LEU A 10 0.66 6.30 -5.84
N GLU A 11 0.93 7.48 -5.30
CA GLU A 11 -0.08 8.35 -4.68
C GLU A 11 -0.09 9.68 -5.41
N VAL A 12 -1.29 10.21 -5.69
CA VAL A 12 -1.51 11.55 -6.22
C VAL A 12 -2.68 12.18 -5.49
N CYS A 13 -2.57 13.45 -5.13
CA CYS A 13 -3.64 14.15 -4.40
C CYS A 13 -3.77 15.63 -4.81
N ASN A 14 -4.83 16.26 -4.29
CA ASN A 14 -5.09 17.67 -4.51
C ASN A 14 -4.21 18.62 -3.69
N CYS A 15 -3.39 18.14 -2.74
CA CYS A 15 -2.45 18.98 -2.02
C CYS A 15 -1.34 19.54 -2.94
N ARG A 16 -0.69 20.60 -2.49
CA ARG A 16 0.53 21.11 -3.14
C ARG A 16 1.70 20.16 -2.90
N VAL A 17 2.75 20.33 -3.65
CA VAL A 17 4.03 19.68 -3.38
C VAL A 17 4.76 20.51 -2.30
N LEU A 18 5.14 19.96 -1.20
CA LEU A 18 5.07 18.61 -0.71
C LEU A 18 3.76 18.39 0.06
N CYS A 19 3.08 17.25 -0.11
CA CYS A 19 1.84 16.97 0.61
C CYS A 19 2.07 16.90 2.12
N PRO A 20 1.41 17.77 2.92
CA PRO A 20 1.61 17.82 4.37
C PRO A 20 1.10 16.56 5.08
N CYS A 21 0.15 15.84 4.50
CA CYS A 21 -0.39 14.61 5.08
C CYS A 21 0.70 13.54 5.29
N TRP A 22 1.75 13.52 4.48
CA TRP A 22 2.84 12.55 4.61
C TRP A 22 3.69 12.75 5.87
N ILE A 23 3.61 13.93 6.47
CA ILE A 23 4.27 14.24 7.76
C ILE A 23 3.27 14.44 8.90
N GLY A 24 2.00 14.01 8.71
CA GLY A 24 0.96 14.02 9.74
C GLY A 24 0.26 15.35 9.94
N GLU A 25 0.52 16.34 9.08
CA GLU A 25 -0.15 17.64 9.11
C GLU A 25 -1.47 17.63 8.34
N ASP A 26 -2.28 18.64 8.55
CA ASP A 26 -3.57 18.80 7.87
C ASP A 26 -3.38 19.05 6.37
N PRO A 27 -4.29 18.55 5.51
CA PRO A 27 -4.22 18.80 4.08
C PRO A 27 -4.35 20.31 3.77
N ASP A 28 -3.62 20.79 2.73
CA ASP A 28 -3.55 22.20 2.34
C ASP A 28 -4.90 22.91 2.19
N PHE A 29 -5.94 22.15 1.86
CA PHE A 29 -7.29 22.70 1.58
C PHE A 29 -8.35 22.19 2.56
N GLY A 30 -7.93 21.69 3.72
CA GLY A 30 -8.79 21.14 4.76
C GLY A 30 -9.32 19.73 4.45
N THR A 31 -9.24 19.28 3.20
CA THR A 31 -9.61 17.92 2.75
C THR A 31 -8.59 17.42 1.74
N CYS A 32 -8.50 16.10 1.58
CA CYS A 32 -7.63 15.50 0.58
C CYS A 32 -8.44 14.58 -0.35
N ASP A 33 -8.41 14.89 -1.65
CA ASP A 33 -8.89 14.02 -2.70
C ASP A 33 -7.70 13.31 -3.34
N THR A 34 -7.65 11.98 -3.22
CA THR A 34 -6.45 11.22 -3.56
C THR A 34 -6.76 9.96 -4.38
N ILE A 35 -5.77 9.52 -5.14
CA ILE A 35 -5.69 8.18 -5.72
C ILE A 35 -4.42 7.53 -5.18
N VAL A 36 -4.55 6.34 -4.62
CA VAL A 36 -3.42 5.49 -4.26
C VAL A 36 -3.55 4.18 -5.04
N ALA A 37 -2.53 3.84 -5.82
CA ALA A 37 -2.52 2.64 -6.64
C ALA A 37 -1.30 1.77 -6.31
N TRP A 38 -1.53 0.46 -6.21
CA TRP A 38 -0.51 -0.57 -6.02
C TRP A 38 -0.49 -1.48 -7.23
N HIS A 39 0.63 -1.54 -7.92
CA HIS A 39 0.89 -2.49 -8.99
C HIS A 39 1.80 -3.60 -8.47
N MET A 40 1.35 -4.85 -8.57
CA MET A 40 2.10 -6.04 -8.16
C MET A 40 3.06 -6.44 -9.27
N ASP A 41 4.35 -6.15 -9.10
CA ASP A 41 5.38 -6.65 -10.02
C ASP A 41 5.60 -8.16 -9.80
N GLN A 42 5.46 -8.61 -8.53
CA GLN A 42 5.48 -10.02 -8.13
C GLN A 42 4.59 -10.22 -6.91
N GLY A 43 4.08 -11.43 -6.73
CA GLY A 43 3.42 -11.76 -5.47
C GLY A 43 2.45 -12.92 -5.52
N THR A 44 2.27 -13.52 -4.34
CA THR A 44 1.28 -14.56 -4.10
C THR A 44 0.47 -14.24 -2.86
N ILE A 45 -0.80 -14.58 -2.89
CA ILE A 45 -1.72 -14.50 -1.74
C ILE A 45 -2.32 -15.90 -1.58
N ASP A 46 -2.00 -16.57 -0.49
CA ASP A 46 -2.13 -18.02 -0.34
C ASP A 46 -1.46 -18.70 -1.56
N ASP A 47 -2.19 -19.42 -2.41
CA ASP A 47 -1.65 -20.07 -3.60
C ASP A 47 -1.99 -19.32 -4.91
N VAL A 48 -2.52 -18.09 -4.83
CA VAL A 48 -2.92 -17.29 -6.00
C VAL A 48 -1.79 -16.36 -6.38
N ASP A 49 -1.25 -16.54 -7.59
CA ASP A 49 -0.32 -15.57 -8.20
C ASP A 49 -1.09 -14.30 -8.61
N VAL A 50 -0.65 -13.15 -8.10
CA VAL A 50 -1.24 -11.82 -8.37
C VAL A 50 -0.29 -10.90 -9.13
N ALA A 51 0.83 -11.41 -9.66
CA ALA A 51 1.75 -10.63 -10.47
C ALA A 51 1.04 -10.00 -11.68
N GLY A 52 1.42 -8.78 -12.04
CA GLY A 52 0.81 -8.01 -13.12
C GLY A 52 -0.55 -7.40 -12.80
N THR A 53 -1.11 -7.62 -11.61
CA THR A 53 -2.38 -6.98 -11.23
C THR A 53 -2.15 -5.60 -10.62
N THR A 54 -3.19 -4.77 -10.69
CA THR A 54 -3.22 -3.44 -10.05
C THR A 54 -4.51 -3.28 -9.25
N ILE A 55 -4.39 -2.77 -8.03
CA ILE A 55 -5.53 -2.30 -7.22
C ILE A 55 -5.32 -0.84 -6.88
N ALA A 56 -6.39 -0.05 -6.92
CA ALA A 56 -6.35 1.37 -6.59
C ALA A 56 -7.52 1.75 -5.68
N ALA A 57 -7.25 2.69 -4.78
CA ALA A 57 -8.27 3.36 -4.00
C ALA A 57 -8.34 4.84 -4.44
N VAL A 58 -9.53 5.29 -4.81
CA VAL A 58 -9.87 6.70 -4.98
C VAL A 58 -10.59 7.13 -3.72
N ALA A 59 -10.06 8.10 -2.99
CA ALA A 59 -10.56 8.43 -1.68
C ALA A 59 -10.73 9.93 -1.45
N HIS A 60 -11.78 10.28 -0.71
CA HIS A 60 -11.98 11.58 -0.08
C HIS A 60 -11.66 11.47 1.41
N VAL A 61 -10.75 12.30 1.89
CA VAL A 61 -10.31 12.40 3.29
C VAL A 61 -10.83 13.71 3.86
N PRO A 62 -11.72 13.71 4.86
CA PRO A 62 -12.44 14.89 5.29
C PRO A 62 -11.66 15.86 6.20
N GLY A 63 -10.43 15.54 6.56
CA GLY A 63 -9.58 16.32 7.47
C GLY A 63 -8.19 15.76 7.57
N ASN A 64 -7.62 15.73 8.77
CA ASN A 64 -6.33 15.09 8.99
C ASN A 64 -6.39 13.61 8.62
N ILE A 65 -5.41 13.17 7.86
CA ILE A 65 -5.38 11.83 7.28
C ILE A 65 -5.39 10.73 8.36
N LEU A 66 -4.81 11.00 9.54
CA LEU A 66 -4.74 10.06 10.66
C LEU A 66 -6.03 9.98 11.49
N GLU A 67 -6.94 10.96 11.33
CA GLU A 67 -8.25 10.92 11.99
C GLU A 67 -9.22 9.93 11.33
N GLY A 68 -8.87 9.42 10.16
CA GLY A 68 -9.66 8.43 9.43
C GLY A 68 -10.92 8.99 8.81
N ASN A 69 -12.01 8.19 8.82
CA ASN A 69 -13.30 8.51 8.19
C ASN A 69 -13.22 8.72 6.66
N TRP A 70 -12.21 8.15 6.01
CA TRP A 70 -12.10 8.25 4.56
C TRP A 70 -13.29 7.58 3.88
N THR A 71 -13.73 8.17 2.78
CA THR A 71 -14.70 7.53 1.88
C THR A 71 -13.96 7.12 0.61
N ALA A 72 -14.00 5.83 0.26
CA ALA A 72 -13.21 5.28 -0.83
C ALA A 72 -14.04 4.47 -1.83
N ALA A 73 -13.64 4.54 -3.10
CA ALA A 73 -14.02 3.62 -4.16
C ALA A 73 -12.78 2.82 -4.58
N ILE A 74 -12.92 1.50 -4.71
CA ILE A 74 -11.82 0.58 -5.01
C ILE A 74 -11.94 0.12 -6.45
N TYR A 75 -10.81 0.12 -7.16
CA TYR A 75 -10.71 -0.34 -8.55
C TYR A 75 -9.67 -1.44 -8.67
N ILE A 76 -10.01 -2.49 -9.41
CA ILE A 76 -9.10 -3.60 -9.73
C ILE A 76 -9.04 -3.68 -11.25
N ASN A 77 -7.85 -3.93 -11.83
CA ASN A 77 -7.74 -4.05 -13.27
C ASN A 77 -8.67 -5.14 -13.82
N ASP A 78 -9.35 -4.85 -14.91
CA ASP A 78 -10.37 -5.72 -15.53
C ASP A 78 -9.82 -7.03 -16.10
N THR A 79 -8.51 -7.10 -16.32
CA THR A 79 -7.80 -8.32 -16.72
C THR A 79 -7.56 -9.30 -15.57
N ALA A 80 -7.79 -8.89 -14.31
CA ALA A 80 -7.66 -9.77 -13.16
C ALA A 80 -8.73 -10.87 -13.19
N SER A 81 -8.33 -12.11 -12.90
CA SER A 81 -9.27 -13.21 -12.71
C SER A 81 -10.07 -13.05 -11.40
N ASP A 82 -11.20 -13.76 -11.28
CA ASP A 82 -12.01 -13.76 -10.05
C ASP A 82 -11.22 -14.24 -8.83
N ALA A 83 -10.27 -15.18 -9.04
CA ALA A 83 -9.40 -15.66 -7.98
C ALA A 83 -8.43 -14.58 -7.51
N GLN A 84 -7.83 -13.82 -8.45
CA GLN A 84 -6.93 -12.72 -8.15
C GLN A 84 -7.66 -11.56 -7.45
N GLU A 85 -8.82 -11.15 -7.95
CA GLU A 85 -9.65 -10.13 -7.31
C GLU A 85 -9.99 -10.52 -5.87
N LYS A 86 -10.50 -11.74 -5.65
CA LYS A 86 -10.83 -12.23 -4.32
C LYS A 86 -9.62 -12.27 -3.39
N ALA A 87 -8.45 -12.64 -3.89
CA ALA A 87 -7.21 -12.67 -3.13
C ALA A 87 -6.75 -11.25 -2.76
N LEU A 88 -6.74 -10.32 -3.73
CA LEU A 88 -6.39 -8.92 -3.49
C LEU A 88 -7.31 -8.29 -2.44
N LEU A 89 -8.62 -8.47 -2.57
CA LEU A 89 -9.58 -7.90 -1.62
C LEU A 89 -9.33 -8.38 -0.20
N LYS A 90 -8.95 -9.64 0.04
CA LYS A 90 -8.62 -10.12 1.39
C LYS A 90 -7.46 -9.35 2.03
N VAL A 91 -6.44 -8.95 1.25
CA VAL A 91 -5.32 -8.15 1.73
C VAL A 91 -5.75 -6.69 1.91
N TYR A 92 -6.37 -6.11 0.87
CA TYR A 92 -6.69 -4.68 0.81
C TYR A 92 -7.98 -4.29 1.55
N THR A 93 -8.70 -5.24 2.16
CA THR A 93 -9.72 -5.01 3.19
C THR A 93 -9.20 -5.23 4.61
N GLY A 94 -7.92 -5.59 4.75
CA GLY A 94 -7.29 -5.81 6.06
C GLY A 94 -7.53 -7.19 6.69
N GLU A 95 -8.31 -8.08 6.04
CA GLU A 95 -8.61 -9.42 6.56
C GLU A 95 -7.34 -10.26 6.75
N ALA A 96 -6.37 -10.07 5.86
CA ALA A 96 -5.10 -10.80 5.91
C ALA A 96 -4.08 -10.25 6.93
N GLY A 97 -4.37 -9.11 7.59
CA GLY A 97 -3.42 -8.42 8.45
C GLY A 97 -2.28 -7.75 7.68
N GLY A 98 -1.20 -7.39 8.39
CA GLY A 98 -0.03 -6.74 7.81
C GLY A 98 -0.19 -5.23 7.60
N PRO A 99 0.73 -4.55 6.88
CA PRO A 99 0.77 -3.08 6.77
C PRO A 99 -0.51 -2.46 6.21
N ILE A 100 -1.16 -3.13 5.26
CA ILE A 100 -2.40 -2.64 4.66
C ILE A 100 -3.56 -2.66 5.66
N ALA A 101 -3.58 -3.58 6.61
CA ALA A 101 -4.64 -3.62 7.62
C ALA A 101 -4.66 -2.37 8.50
N ASP A 102 -3.51 -1.73 8.74
CA ASP A 102 -3.44 -0.48 9.50
C ASP A 102 -3.95 0.69 8.65
N LEU A 103 -3.61 0.74 7.37
CA LEU A 103 -4.14 1.75 6.45
C LEU A 103 -5.68 1.65 6.31
N VAL A 104 -6.20 0.44 6.21
CA VAL A 104 -7.65 0.19 6.06
C VAL A 104 -8.45 0.69 7.28
N LYS A 105 -7.87 0.73 8.47
CA LYS A 105 -8.53 1.30 9.66
C LYS A 105 -8.89 2.78 9.52
N LEU A 106 -8.22 3.50 8.62
CA LEU A 106 -8.51 4.90 8.32
C LEU A 106 -9.71 5.05 7.38
N ILE A 107 -10.11 3.99 6.66
CA ILE A 107 -11.26 4.00 5.77
C ILE A 107 -12.54 3.81 6.57
N GLY A 108 -13.36 4.85 6.64
CA GLY A 108 -14.67 4.80 7.30
C GLY A 108 -15.73 4.14 6.41
N LYS A 109 -15.65 4.30 5.08
CA LYS A 109 -16.64 3.77 4.14
C LYS A 109 -16.01 3.43 2.79
N VAL A 110 -16.27 2.21 2.30
CA VAL A 110 -16.07 1.82 0.91
C VAL A 110 -17.41 1.90 0.20
N VAL A 111 -17.51 2.73 -0.84
CA VAL A 111 -18.78 2.96 -1.57
C VAL A 111 -18.95 2.00 -2.74
N SER A 112 -17.85 1.58 -3.36
CA SER A 112 -17.87 0.60 -4.45
C SER A 112 -16.55 -0.17 -4.53
N VAL A 113 -16.64 -1.37 -5.13
CA VAL A 113 -15.50 -2.16 -5.59
C VAL A 113 -15.82 -2.54 -7.02
N GLU A 114 -14.97 -2.12 -7.96
CA GLU A 114 -15.24 -2.23 -9.39
C GLU A 114 -14.02 -2.73 -10.16
N ARG A 115 -14.27 -3.43 -11.28
CA ARG A 115 -13.23 -3.70 -12.27
C ARG A 115 -13.22 -2.60 -13.32
N ALA A 116 -12.03 -2.13 -13.67
CA ALA A 116 -11.85 -1.13 -14.70
C ALA A 116 -10.54 -1.36 -15.47
N PRO A 117 -10.44 -0.90 -16.73
CA PRO A 117 -9.14 -0.84 -17.39
C PRO A 117 -8.20 0.05 -16.58
N ILE A 118 -7.07 -0.50 -16.12
CA ILE A 118 -6.05 0.26 -15.41
C ILE A 118 -4.76 0.23 -16.21
N THR A 119 -4.22 1.41 -16.53
CA THR A 119 -2.86 1.59 -17.02
C THR A 119 -2.00 2.07 -15.88
N PHE A 120 -0.99 1.31 -15.50
CA PHE A 120 0.02 1.68 -14.51
C PHE A 120 1.40 1.59 -15.17
N ASP A 121 1.81 2.67 -15.82
CA ASP A 121 3.10 2.78 -16.50
C ASP A 121 3.96 3.81 -15.76
N ILE A 122 4.52 3.39 -14.63
CA ILE A 122 5.35 4.22 -13.73
C ILE A 122 6.70 3.54 -13.57
N VAL A 123 7.75 4.20 -14.03
CA VAL A 123 9.14 3.75 -13.88
C VAL A 123 10.01 4.90 -13.37
N GLY A 124 10.75 4.66 -12.30
CA GLY A 124 11.67 5.65 -11.73
C GLY A 124 10.96 6.96 -11.35
N ALA A 125 9.78 6.87 -10.76
CA ALA A 125 8.93 8.01 -10.36
C ALA A 125 8.48 8.89 -11.54
N LYS A 126 8.41 8.34 -12.75
CA LYS A 126 7.88 9.01 -13.95
C LYS A 126 6.92 8.09 -14.67
N GLY A 127 5.83 8.64 -15.22
CA GLY A 127 4.91 7.87 -16.06
C GLY A 127 3.45 8.28 -15.90
N THR A 128 2.56 7.32 -16.12
CA THR A 128 1.11 7.54 -16.22
C THR A 128 0.33 6.50 -15.43
N LEU A 129 -0.68 6.96 -14.71
CA LEU A 129 -1.77 6.15 -14.16
C LEU A 129 -3.08 6.56 -14.83
N LYS A 130 -3.85 5.58 -15.31
CA LYS A 130 -5.24 5.78 -15.76
C LYS A 130 -6.12 4.68 -15.17
N ILE A 131 -7.36 5.04 -14.78
CA ILE A 131 -8.38 4.10 -14.35
C ILE A 131 -9.65 4.46 -15.11
N GLY A 132 -10.08 3.61 -16.03
CA GLY A 132 -11.18 3.91 -16.93
C GLY A 132 -10.98 5.24 -17.68
N THR A 133 -12.05 6.03 -17.77
CA THR A 133 -12.04 7.36 -18.40
C THR A 133 -11.99 8.51 -17.38
N ASP A 134 -12.29 8.23 -16.12
CA ASP A 134 -12.57 9.24 -15.10
C ASP A 134 -11.34 9.64 -14.28
N TYR A 135 -10.27 8.82 -14.34
CA TYR A 135 -9.07 9.09 -13.56
C TYR A 135 -7.83 9.08 -14.46
N HIS A 136 -7.03 10.12 -14.31
CA HIS A 136 -5.78 10.26 -15.05
C HIS A 136 -4.77 11.06 -14.22
N ALA A 137 -3.62 10.46 -13.94
CA ALA A 137 -2.47 11.14 -13.35
C ALA A 137 -1.23 10.89 -14.20
N GLU A 138 -0.45 11.95 -14.41
CA GLU A 138 0.92 11.86 -14.91
C GLU A 138 1.87 12.22 -13.78
N LEU A 139 3.02 11.57 -13.73
CA LEU A 139 3.99 11.76 -12.66
C LEU A 139 5.33 12.18 -13.23
N GLU A 140 5.91 13.26 -12.67
CA GLU A 140 7.27 13.68 -12.90
C GLU A 140 8.02 13.84 -11.58
N PRO A 141 9.21 13.22 -11.41
CA PRO A 141 9.98 13.32 -10.18
C PRO A 141 10.66 14.68 -10.05
N TYR A 142 10.87 15.14 -8.82
CA TYR A 142 11.85 16.16 -8.51
C TYR A 142 13.24 15.56 -8.45
N VAL A 143 14.22 16.29 -8.99
CA VAL A 143 15.60 15.85 -9.09
C VAL A 143 16.50 16.88 -8.41
N GLY A 144 17.34 16.42 -7.50
CA GLY A 144 18.31 17.28 -6.80
C GLY A 144 19.52 17.64 -7.66
N PRO A 145 20.42 18.48 -7.13
CA PRO A 145 21.61 18.95 -7.87
C PRO A 145 22.58 17.85 -8.34
N SER A 146 22.55 16.71 -7.66
CA SER A 146 23.36 15.53 -8.03
C SER A 146 22.78 14.69 -9.17
N GLY A 147 21.57 15.02 -9.65
CA GLY A 147 20.81 14.19 -10.58
C GLY A 147 20.00 13.06 -9.91
N ALA A 148 20.11 12.89 -8.59
CA ALA A 148 19.32 11.94 -7.85
C ALA A 148 17.89 12.44 -7.62
N GLN A 149 16.91 11.52 -7.57
CA GLN A 149 15.53 11.85 -7.25
C GLN A 149 15.42 12.32 -5.79
N THR A 150 14.59 13.34 -5.55
CA THR A 150 14.26 13.80 -4.20
C THR A 150 13.42 12.75 -3.50
N THR A 151 13.78 12.38 -2.26
CA THR A 151 13.09 11.36 -1.48
C THR A 151 12.63 11.86 -0.13
N LEU A 152 11.56 11.24 0.39
CA LEU A 152 11.14 11.29 1.80
C LEU A 152 11.45 9.95 2.45
N SER A 153 11.92 10.00 3.68
CA SER A 153 12.17 8.83 4.51
C SER A 153 11.62 9.08 5.90
N ASP A 154 11.21 8.01 6.59
CA ASP A 154 10.80 8.06 8.00
C ASP A 154 9.63 9.05 8.24
N THR A 155 8.63 9.01 7.39
CA THR A 155 7.37 9.75 7.54
C THR A 155 6.29 8.84 8.12
N VAL A 156 5.15 9.40 8.57
CA VAL A 156 4.03 8.65 9.14
C VAL A 156 3.46 7.58 8.19
N PHE A 157 3.61 7.76 6.88
CA PHE A 157 3.18 6.78 5.86
C PHE A 157 4.31 5.95 5.27
N SER A 158 5.57 6.16 5.65
CA SER A 158 6.70 5.36 5.15
C SER A 158 6.59 3.88 5.50
N THR A 159 5.82 3.53 6.52
CA THR A 159 5.55 2.13 6.89
C THR A 159 4.67 1.41 5.87
N VAL A 160 3.83 2.12 5.12
CA VAL A 160 2.94 1.51 4.11
C VAL A 160 3.72 0.99 2.90
N PRO A 161 4.60 1.78 2.23
CA PRO A 161 5.47 1.23 1.20
C PRO A 161 6.64 0.42 1.78
N GLY A 162 7.11 0.72 2.99
CA GLY A 162 8.30 0.10 3.58
C GLY A 162 9.62 0.53 2.93
N ALA A 163 9.62 1.63 2.17
CA ALA A 163 10.76 2.16 1.44
C ALA A 163 10.69 3.70 1.37
N PRO A 164 11.81 4.40 1.08
CA PRO A 164 11.79 5.83 0.78
C PRO A 164 10.84 6.14 -0.38
N VAL A 165 10.16 7.27 -0.30
CA VAL A 165 9.18 7.71 -1.28
C VAL A 165 9.81 8.77 -2.17
N PHE A 166 9.73 8.61 -3.48
CA PHE A 166 10.17 9.61 -4.45
C PHE A 166 9.14 10.73 -4.51
N VAL A 167 9.63 11.95 -4.29
CA VAL A 167 8.82 13.17 -4.39
C VAL A 167 8.69 13.57 -5.84
N GLY A 168 7.46 13.81 -6.27
CA GLY A 168 7.15 14.24 -7.61
C GLY A 168 6.02 15.24 -7.65
N LYS A 169 5.67 15.62 -8.87
CA LYS A 169 4.47 16.38 -9.18
C LYS A 169 3.66 15.66 -10.23
N ALA A 170 2.36 15.87 -10.22
CA ALA A 170 1.46 15.44 -11.27
C ALA A 170 1.23 16.61 -12.24
N PRO A 171 1.87 16.64 -13.42
CA PRO A 171 1.54 17.64 -14.47
C PRO A 171 0.08 17.61 -14.86
N VAL A 172 -0.53 16.43 -14.76
CA VAL A 172 -1.96 16.20 -14.95
C VAL A 172 -2.47 15.38 -13.77
N TYR A 173 -3.52 15.86 -13.11
CA TYR A 173 -4.31 15.10 -12.16
C TYR A 173 -5.79 15.35 -12.41
N ARG A 174 -6.50 14.35 -12.91
CA ARG A 174 -7.95 14.35 -13.07
C ARG A 174 -8.55 13.18 -12.31
N SER A 175 -9.56 13.47 -11.53
CA SER A 175 -10.31 12.46 -10.77
C SER A 175 -11.76 12.90 -10.69
N LYS A 176 -12.68 12.06 -11.16
CA LYS A 176 -14.11 12.34 -11.12
C LYS A 176 -14.87 11.16 -10.57
N ASN A 177 -15.51 11.36 -9.42
CA ASN A 177 -16.38 10.37 -8.80
C ASN A 177 -17.53 11.08 -8.06
N ALA A 178 -18.70 11.10 -8.66
CA ALA A 178 -19.86 11.78 -8.09
C ALA A 178 -20.36 11.13 -6.79
N THR A 179 -20.14 9.83 -6.59
CA THR A 179 -20.60 9.10 -5.39
C THR A 179 -19.86 9.53 -4.13
N ILE A 180 -18.58 9.92 -4.27
CA ILE A 180 -17.76 10.40 -3.15
C ILE A 180 -17.47 11.90 -3.23
N GLY A 181 -18.11 12.61 -4.18
CA GLY A 181 -18.03 14.05 -4.28
C GLY A 181 -16.73 14.60 -4.88
N ILE A 182 -15.93 13.78 -5.56
CA ILE A 182 -14.67 14.20 -6.18
C ILE A 182 -14.94 14.69 -7.62
N ASP A 183 -14.50 15.91 -7.94
CA ASP A 183 -14.41 16.44 -9.30
C ASP A 183 -13.21 17.39 -9.38
N VAL A 184 -12.03 16.85 -9.63
CA VAL A 184 -10.77 17.59 -9.69
C VAL A 184 -10.13 17.50 -11.07
N ASN A 185 -9.58 18.65 -11.52
CA ASN A 185 -8.79 18.75 -12.73
C ASN A 185 -7.63 19.73 -12.48
N LEU A 186 -6.51 19.21 -12.03
CA LEU A 186 -5.42 19.97 -11.44
C LEU A 186 -4.12 19.76 -12.22
N LYS A 187 -3.17 20.68 -12.05
CA LYS A 187 -1.83 20.62 -12.64
C LYS A 187 -0.76 20.93 -11.61
N ASN A 188 0.33 20.18 -11.66
CA ASN A 188 1.50 20.37 -10.81
C ASN A 188 1.21 20.24 -9.31
N HIS A 189 0.25 19.38 -8.96
CA HIS A 189 -0.06 19.00 -7.60
C HIS A 189 0.82 17.84 -7.14
N ASN A 190 0.68 17.46 -5.88
CA ASN A 190 1.51 16.43 -5.27
C ASN A 190 1.34 15.07 -5.95
N ALA A 191 2.44 14.40 -6.17
CA ALA A 191 2.48 13.00 -6.54
C ALA A 191 3.71 12.35 -5.94
N LEU A 192 3.54 11.15 -5.42
CA LEU A 192 4.58 10.37 -4.76
C LEU A 192 4.62 8.96 -5.33
N GLN A 193 5.79 8.39 -5.45
CA GLN A 193 5.99 7.03 -5.93
C GLN A 193 6.94 6.30 -5.01
N SER A 194 6.69 5.02 -4.78
CA SER A 194 7.59 4.14 -4.05
C SER A 194 7.54 2.72 -4.60
N THR A 195 8.48 1.91 -4.21
CA THR A 195 8.33 0.46 -4.23
C THR A 195 7.71 0.03 -2.91
N PHE A 196 7.09 -1.14 -2.88
CA PHE A 196 6.60 -1.75 -1.64
C PHE A 196 6.95 -3.23 -1.59
N ARG A 197 7.05 -3.71 -0.35
CA ARG A 197 7.14 -5.14 -0.05
C ARG A 197 6.29 -5.42 1.18
N PHE A 198 5.26 -6.23 1.00
CA PHE A 198 4.34 -6.63 2.06
C PHE A 198 4.41 -8.13 2.28
N GLU A 199 4.47 -8.54 3.54
CA GLU A 199 4.47 -9.94 3.92
C GLU A 199 3.56 -10.16 5.13
N ALA A 200 2.78 -11.23 5.11
CA ALA A 200 2.12 -11.73 6.30
C ALA A 200 2.20 -13.26 6.32
N CYS A 201 2.70 -13.78 7.43
CA CYS A 201 2.70 -15.22 7.70
C CYS A 201 1.52 -15.58 8.59
N PRO A 202 0.90 -16.75 8.43
CA PRO A 202 -0.10 -17.22 9.39
C PRO A 202 0.53 -17.27 10.80
N PRO A 203 -0.24 -16.95 11.86
CA PRO A 203 0.26 -17.13 13.20
C PRO A 203 0.75 -18.56 13.37
N GLN A 204 2.02 -18.72 13.73
CA GLN A 204 2.57 -20.04 13.99
C GLN A 204 1.70 -20.70 15.06
N ARG A 205 1.07 -21.82 14.74
CA ARG A 205 0.41 -22.65 15.76
C ARG A 205 1.44 -22.89 16.84
N ALA A 206 1.14 -22.45 18.07
CA ALA A 206 2.01 -22.70 19.21
C ALA A 206 2.36 -24.19 19.20
N ARG A 207 3.63 -24.53 19.00
CA ARG A 207 4.05 -25.93 19.13
C ARG A 207 3.64 -26.37 20.53
N PRO A 208 2.96 -27.53 20.67
CA PRO A 208 2.67 -28.04 21.98
C PRO A 208 3.98 -28.07 22.77
N ARG A 209 3.96 -27.50 23.97
CA ARG A 209 5.13 -27.55 24.85
C ARG A 209 5.54 -29.02 24.94
N PRO A 210 6.81 -29.34 24.71
CA PRO A 210 7.30 -30.69 24.99
C PRO A 210 6.90 -31.04 26.44
N PRO A 211 6.48 -32.29 26.70
CA PRO A 211 6.10 -32.67 28.04
C PRO A 211 7.23 -32.31 29.01
N ALA A 212 6.88 -31.72 30.16
CA ALA A 212 7.85 -31.36 31.18
C ALA A 212 8.72 -32.59 31.49
N CYS A 213 10.03 -32.43 31.38
CA CYS A 213 10.94 -33.50 31.78
C CYS A 213 10.68 -33.85 33.27
N PRO A 214 10.48 -35.10 33.60
CA PRO A 214 10.46 -35.50 35.01
C PRO A 214 11.76 -35.09 35.67
N ALA A 215 11.69 -34.66 36.93
CA ALA A 215 12.81 -34.13 37.72
C ALA A 215 14.08 -34.93 37.57
N PRO A 216 15.27 -34.28 37.62
CA PRO A 216 16.51 -34.80 37.04
C PRO A 216 17.01 -36.05 37.73
N ARG A 217 16.98 -37.19 37.01
CA ARG A 217 17.99 -38.21 37.17
C ARG A 217 19.19 -37.74 36.35
N ARG A 218 20.37 -37.70 37.00
CA ARG A 218 21.64 -37.24 36.44
C ARG A 218 21.95 -37.93 35.11
N SER A 219 21.80 -37.24 34.00
CA SER A 219 22.33 -37.48 32.65
C SER A 219 21.37 -37.08 31.52
N CYS A 220 21.04 -35.78 31.41
CA CYS A 220 20.52 -35.26 30.16
C CYS A 220 21.61 -34.45 29.44
N PRO A 221 21.94 -34.76 28.18
CA PRO A 221 22.82 -33.92 27.38
C PRO A 221 22.17 -32.57 27.10
N PRO A 222 22.92 -31.48 26.92
CA PRO A 222 22.39 -30.18 26.63
C PRO A 222 21.61 -30.17 25.31
N PRO A 223 20.52 -29.37 25.20
CA PRO A 223 19.75 -29.28 23.97
C PRO A 223 20.64 -28.74 22.85
N ARG A 224 20.65 -29.43 21.70
CA ARG A 224 21.26 -28.90 20.47
C ARG A 224 20.51 -27.65 20.05
N VAL A 225 21.23 -26.56 19.95
CA VAL A 225 20.73 -25.32 19.30
C VAL A 225 20.59 -25.65 17.82
N ILE A 226 19.34 -25.83 17.39
CA ILE A 226 19.03 -25.89 15.97
C ILE A 226 18.89 -24.44 15.55
N SER A 227 19.77 -23.95 14.69
CA SER A 227 19.68 -22.63 14.07
C SER A 227 18.37 -22.54 13.29
N ALA A 228 17.52 -21.63 13.70
CA ALA A 228 16.35 -21.25 12.94
C ALA A 228 16.82 -20.41 11.72
N SER A 229 17.14 -21.09 10.63
CA SER A 229 17.27 -20.44 9.33
C SER A 229 15.96 -20.58 8.58
N SER A 230 15.48 -19.45 8.08
CA SER A 230 14.38 -19.25 7.14
C SER A 230 12.99 -19.00 7.73
N CYS A 231 12.81 -17.80 8.24
CA CYS A 231 11.75 -16.81 7.96
C CYS A 231 12.07 -15.58 8.81
N PRO A 232 12.50 -14.46 8.25
CA PRO A 232 12.63 -13.23 9.01
C PRO A 232 11.23 -12.59 9.15
N CYS A 233 10.47 -13.05 10.13
CA CYS A 233 9.31 -12.26 10.60
C CYS A 233 9.85 -11.14 11.48
N TRP A 234 9.70 -9.92 11.06
CA TRP A 234 9.98 -8.75 11.88
C TRP A 234 9.14 -8.80 13.15
N ALA A 235 9.81 -8.89 14.29
CA ALA A 235 9.19 -8.67 15.58
C ALA A 235 9.00 -7.15 15.74
N GLY A 236 7.78 -6.77 16.13
CA GLY A 236 7.23 -5.43 16.18
C GLY A 236 7.98 -4.40 17.02
N TRP A 237 7.59 -3.19 16.75
CA TRP A 237 7.60 -2.06 17.69
C TRP A 237 6.22 -1.89 18.32
#